data_f450cd58dced695238209c1b57e6dbbc
#
_entry.id   f450cd58dced695238209c1b57e6dbbc
#
_cell.length_a   1.000
_cell.length_b   1.000
_cell.length_c   1.000
_cell.angle_alpha   90.00
_cell.angle_beta   90.00
_cell.angle_gamma   90.00
#
_symmetry.space_group_name_H-M   'P 1'
#
loop_
_entity.id
_entity.type
_entity.pdbx_description
1 polymer ?
#
loop_
_entity_poly.entity_id
_entity_poly.type
_entity_poly.pdbx_seq_one_letter_code
_entity_poly.pdbx_strand_id
1 'polypeptide(L)'
;WIPGTSPGMTFAWFFAGNRRRNTHMRVDLNSDLGESFGAWKMGDDEAMLGIITSASVACGWHAGDPVVMHRAAELAKAKGVAIGAHPSFNDLWGFGRRVIRGTSFSDLEKQVAYQIGALQAVAAMVGHKVTHVKAHGALGNLVNDEDDFAIALARGMKAVDPTLVFVVMPGRPSVRAAEKIGVPMLQE
;
A
#
# COMPACT_ATOMS: atom_id res chain seq x y z
N TRP A 1 -19.25 -21.65 -13.70
CA TRP A 1 -19.08 -20.54 -14.66
C TRP A 1 -20.19 -19.54 -14.42
N ILE A 2 -19.90 -18.39 -13.81
CA ILE A 2 -20.84 -17.26 -13.68
C ILE A 2 -20.28 -16.18 -14.60
N PRO A 3 -20.97 -15.82 -15.69
CA PRO A 3 -20.52 -14.77 -16.60
C PRO A 3 -20.76 -13.40 -15.99
N GLY A 4 -19.74 -12.53 -16.01
CA GLY A 4 -19.92 -11.08 -15.95
C GLY A 4 -19.74 -10.40 -14.60
N THR A 5 -18.57 -10.54 -13.96
CA THR A 5 -18.13 -9.58 -12.96
C THR A 5 -16.84 -8.93 -13.44
N SER A 6 -16.95 -7.69 -13.90
CA SER A 6 -15.79 -6.83 -14.17
C SER A 6 -14.93 -6.70 -12.89
N PRO A 7 -13.60 -6.66 -12.98
CA PRO A 7 -12.70 -6.54 -11.82
C PRO A 7 -12.94 -5.31 -10.94
N GLY A 8 -13.69 -4.32 -11.44
CA GLY A 8 -14.03 -3.10 -10.69
C GLY A 8 -15.22 -3.22 -9.74
N MET A 9 -15.91 -4.35 -9.69
CA MET A 9 -17.13 -4.48 -8.89
C MET A 9 -16.95 -5.03 -7.47
N THR A 10 -15.79 -5.55 -7.13
CA THR A 10 -15.61 -6.25 -5.84
C THR A 10 -15.52 -5.27 -4.65
N PHE A 11 -15.16 -4.01 -4.88
CA PHE A 11 -15.09 -2.98 -3.83
C PHE A 11 -16.30 -2.03 -3.80
N ALA A 12 -17.08 -1.93 -4.88
CA ALA A 12 -18.28 -1.07 -4.93
C ALA A 12 -19.45 -1.57 -4.07
N TRP A 13 -19.38 -2.77 -3.51
CA TRP A 13 -20.46 -3.36 -2.69
C TRP A 13 -20.51 -2.84 -1.26
N PHE A 14 -19.58 -2.02 -0.82
CA PHE A 14 -19.59 -1.51 0.55
C PHE A 14 -20.47 -0.27 0.76
N PHE A 15 -20.92 0.42 -0.30
CA PHE A 15 -21.64 1.69 -0.13
C PHE A 15 -22.97 1.88 -0.89
N ALA A 16 -23.47 0.91 -1.65
CA ALA A 16 -24.72 1.08 -2.37
C ALA A 16 -25.69 -0.08 -2.13
N GLY A 17 -26.68 0.11 -1.25
CA GLY A 17 -27.78 -0.83 -1.15
C GLY A 17 -28.56 -0.82 0.16
N ASN A 18 -29.43 0.18 0.34
CA ASN A 18 -30.42 0.25 1.41
C ASN A 18 -31.40 -0.92 1.33
N ARG A 19 -31.19 -1.97 2.11
CA ARG A 19 -32.27 -2.84 2.65
C ARG A 19 -31.83 -3.43 3.98
N ARG A 20 -32.65 -3.26 5.01
CA ARG A 20 -32.51 -3.78 6.37
C ARG A 20 -32.09 -5.26 6.37
N ARG A 21 -30.80 -5.51 6.48
CA ARG A 21 -30.23 -6.74 6.99
C ARG A 21 -29.23 -6.30 8.05
N ASN A 22 -29.11 -7.04 9.13
CA ASN A 22 -28.08 -6.85 10.17
C ASN A 22 -26.71 -6.68 9.48
N THR A 23 -26.36 -5.47 9.10
CA THR A 23 -25.05 -5.14 8.54
C THR A 23 -24.13 -4.96 9.73
N HIS A 24 -23.46 -6.04 10.12
CA HIS A 24 -22.27 -5.88 10.93
C HIS A 24 -21.34 -4.93 10.17
N MET A 25 -21.10 -3.77 10.76
CA MET A 25 -20.11 -2.83 10.22
C MET A 25 -18.75 -3.54 10.22
N ARG A 26 -18.12 -3.63 9.05
CA ARG A 26 -16.76 -4.17 8.93
C ARG A 26 -15.79 -3.02 8.95
N VAL A 27 -14.78 -3.12 9.77
CA VAL A 27 -13.67 -2.16 9.85
C VAL A 27 -12.42 -2.90 9.40
N ASP A 28 -11.64 -2.29 8.52
CA ASP A 28 -10.30 -2.74 8.19
C ASP A 28 -9.32 -2.16 9.21
N LEU A 29 -8.49 -3.02 9.80
CA LEU A 29 -7.40 -2.62 10.68
C LEU A 29 -6.11 -2.79 9.92
N ASN A 30 -5.42 -1.68 9.63
CA ASN A 30 -4.15 -1.65 8.92
C ASN A 30 -3.00 -1.34 9.86
N SER A 31 -1.85 -1.99 9.64
CA SER A 31 -0.59 -1.64 10.29
C SER A 31 0.56 -1.69 9.31
N ASP A 32 1.55 -0.84 9.54
CA ASP A 32 2.83 -0.89 8.84
C ASP A 32 3.63 -2.06 9.38
N LEU A 33 4.18 -2.90 8.51
CA LEU A 33 4.88 -4.14 8.84
C LEU A 33 6.12 -4.35 7.97
N GLY A 34 6.93 -5.35 8.36
CA GLY A 34 8.13 -5.69 7.62
C GLY A 34 9.19 -4.59 7.70
N GLU A 35 9.23 -3.86 8.80
CA GLU A 35 10.11 -2.69 8.98
C GLU A 35 11.46 -3.03 9.67
N SER A 36 11.78 -4.29 9.88
CA SER A 36 13.13 -4.74 10.18
C SER A 36 14.05 -4.61 8.95
N PHE A 37 15.36 -4.58 9.13
CA PHE A 37 16.33 -4.54 8.04
C PHE A 37 17.67 -5.14 8.47
N GLY A 38 18.13 -6.21 7.80
CA GLY A 38 19.36 -6.91 8.16
C GLY A 38 19.38 -7.35 9.62
N ALA A 39 20.34 -6.84 10.37
CA ALA A 39 20.48 -7.12 11.82
C ALA A 39 19.51 -6.30 12.69
N TRP A 40 18.93 -5.24 12.15
CA TRP A 40 18.00 -4.38 12.90
C TRP A 40 16.62 -5.02 12.98
N LYS A 41 16.12 -5.17 14.18
CA LYS A 41 14.77 -5.64 14.46
C LYS A 41 13.88 -4.49 14.85
N MET A 42 12.68 -4.44 14.24
CA MET A 42 11.68 -3.41 14.51
C MET A 42 10.29 -4.04 14.52
N GLY A 43 9.52 -3.72 15.55
CA GLY A 43 8.16 -4.21 15.73
C GLY A 43 8.07 -5.70 16.07
N ASP A 44 6.83 -6.18 16.13
CA ASP A 44 6.48 -7.60 16.28
C ASP A 44 5.43 -7.95 15.22
N ASP A 45 5.91 -8.24 14.00
CA ASP A 45 5.06 -8.51 12.84
C ASP A 45 4.13 -9.71 13.09
N GLU A 46 4.60 -10.73 13.81
CA GLU A 46 3.82 -11.94 14.05
C GLU A 46 2.64 -11.69 14.98
N ALA A 47 2.87 -10.91 16.05
CA ALA A 47 1.81 -10.51 16.98
C ALA A 47 0.80 -9.58 16.28
N MET A 48 1.27 -8.59 15.51
CA MET A 48 0.39 -7.67 14.77
C MET A 48 -0.47 -8.37 13.74
N LEU A 49 0.06 -9.32 13.00
CA LEU A 49 -0.70 -10.12 12.03
C LEU A 49 -1.79 -11.00 12.68
N GLY A 50 -1.78 -11.16 13.99
CA GLY A 50 -2.88 -11.78 14.74
C GLY A 50 -4.06 -10.83 15.02
N ILE A 51 -3.91 -9.53 14.76
CA ILE A 51 -4.87 -8.47 15.14
C ILE A 51 -5.45 -7.79 13.91
N ILE A 52 -4.62 -7.48 12.91
CA ILE A 52 -4.95 -6.67 11.74
C ILE A 52 -5.61 -7.48 10.63
N THR A 53 -6.26 -6.78 9.70
CA THR A 53 -6.89 -7.37 8.51
C THR A 53 -6.14 -7.03 7.23
N SER A 54 -5.35 -5.95 7.24
CA SER A 54 -4.43 -5.58 6.16
C SER A 54 -3.11 -5.05 6.71
N ALA A 55 -2.04 -5.19 5.92
CA ALA A 55 -0.69 -4.78 6.27
C ALA A 55 -0.06 -3.94 5.15
N SER A 56 0.56 -2.82 5.50
CA SER A 56 1.39 -2.03 4.62
C SER A 56 2.84 -2.45 4.79
N VAL A 57 3.40 -3.21 3.83
CA VAL A 57 4.72 -3.84 3.95
C VAL A 57 5.81 -2.94 3.38
N ALA A 58 6.85 -2.67 4.17
CA ALA A 58 8.02 -1.89 3.76
C ALA A 58 8.70 -2.49 2.52
N CYS A 59 9.15 -1.61 1.60
CA CYS A 59 9.60 -1.98 0.26
C CYS A 59 11.11 -1.75 0.03
N GLY A 60 11.92 -1.82 1.09
CA GLY A 60 13.38 -1.81 0.99
C GLY A 60 14.05 -0.44 1.13
N TRP A 61 13.32 0.66 1.02
CA TRP A 61 13.92 1.99 0.99
C TRP A 61 13.98 2.70 2.34
N HIS A 62 12.97 2.56 3.19
CA HIS A 62 13.05 3.03 4.57
C HIS A 62 13.30 1.89 5.55
N ALA A 63 12.92 0.69 5.17
CA ALA A 63 13.04 -0.56 5.92
C ALA A 63 12.67 -1.73 5.00
N GLY A 64 12.70 -2.96 5.50
CA GLY A 64 12.18 -4.12 4.78
C GLY A 64 13.11 -4.62 3.69
N ASP A 65 14.23 -5.24 4.05
CA ASP A 65 15.06 -5.94 3.07
C ASP A 65 14.30 -7.13 2.42
N PRO A 66 14.82 -7.73 1.33
CA PRO A 66 14.11 -8.80 0.61
C PRO A 66 13.74 -10.01 1.48
N VAL A 67 14.54 -10.34 2.50
CA VAL A 67 14.27 -11.47 3.40
C VAL A 67 13.15 -11.11 4.37
N VAL A 68 13.16 -9.89 4.89
CA VAL A 68 12.09 -9.36 5.76
C VAL A 68 10.78 -9.27 4.99
N MET A 69 10.79 -8.74 3.76
CA MET A 69 9.61 -8.69 2.87
C MET A 69 9.00 -10.09 2.65
N HIS A 70 9.86 -11.07 2.33
CA HIS A 70 9.42 -12.44 2.11
C HIS A 70 8.74 -13.01 3.35
N ARG A 71 9.38 -12.87 4.53
CA ARG A 71 8.82 -13.36 5.78
C ARG A 71 7.48 -12.67 6.13
N ALA A 72 7.40 -11.36 5.95
CA ALA A 72 6.15 -10.60 6.17
C ALA A 72 5.03 -11.11 5.26
N ALA A 73 5.31 -11.32 3.97
CA ALA A 73 4.34 -11.85 3.02
C ALA A 73 3.91 -13.29 3.35
N GLU A 74 4.84 -14.15 3.76
CA GLU A 74 4.58 -15.53 4.16
C GLU A 74 3.67 -15.59 5.40
N LEU A 75 4.01 -14.82 6.43
CA LEU A 75 3.21 -14.74 7.67
C LEU A 75 1.82 -14.16 7.41
N ALA A 76 1.73 -13.08 6.64
CA ALA A 76 0.45 -12.47 6.27
C ALA A 76 -0.45 -13.45 5.52
N LYS A 77 0.11 -14.20 4.56
CA LYS A 77 -0.63 -15.25 3.86
C LYS A 77 -1.15 -16.34 4.80
N ALA A 78 -0.31 -16.83 5.71
CA ALA A 78 -0.69 -17.86 6.66
C ALA A 78 -1.82 -17.41 7.61
N LYS A 79 -1.90 -16.11 7.90
CA LYS A 79 -2.93 -15.49 8.74
C LYS A 79 -4.15 -14.98 7.96
N GLY A 80 -4.12 -15.04 6.61
CA GLY A 80 -5.20 -14.50 5.77
C GLY A 80 -5.28 -12.97 5.77
N VAL A 81 -4.19 -12.27 6.09
CA VAL A 81 -4.09 -10.80 6.12
C VAL A 81 -3.72 -10.29 4.73
N ALA A 82 -4.44 -9.31 4.21
CA ALA A 82 -4.11 -8.66 2.94
C ALA A 82 -2.80 -7.87 3.05
N ILE A 83 -1.99 -7.83 1.99
CA ILE A 83 -0.77 -7.01 1.97
C ILE A 83 -0.82 -5.92 0.92
N GLY A 84 -0.25 -4.77 1.25
CA GLY A 84 -0.03 -3.63 0.37
C GLY A 84 1.42 -3.17 0.39
N ALA A 85 1.82 -2.45 -0.64
CA ALA A 85 3.13 -1.84 -0.71
C ALA A 85 3.18 -0.54 0.10
N HIS A 86 4.27 -0.36 0.84
CA HIS A 86 4.53 0.82 1.67
C HIS A 86 5.75 1.60 1.16
N PRO A 87 5.66 2.23 -0.05
CA PRO A 87 6.79 2.91 -0.66
C PRO A 87 7.14 4.19 0.07
N SER A 88 8.43 4.53 0.07
CA SER A 88 9.00 5.69 0.73
C SER A 88 10.05 6.38 -0.11
N PHE A 89 10.61 7.48 0.39
CA PHE A 89 11.90 7.97 -0.06
C PHE A 89 13.03 6.99 0.28
N ASN A 90 14.10 7.01 -0.52
CA ASN A 90 15.31 6.23 -0.22
C ASN A 90 16.06 6.86 0.95
N ASP A 91 15.66 6.50 2.15
CA ASP A 91 16.13 7.07 3.40
C ASP A 91 16.16 6.05 4.53
N LEU A 92 16.98 5.01 4.37
CA LEU A 92 17.09 3.96 5.39
C LEU A 92 17.50 4.50 6.77
N TRP A 93 18.48 5.44 6.81
CA TRP A 93 18.94 6.04 8.06
C TRP A 93 17.92 6.94 8.76
N GLY A 94 17.07 7.63 8.00
CA GLY A 94 16.01 8.47 8.54
C GLY A 94 14.67 7.77 8.60
N PHE A 95 14.65 6.46 8.34
CA PHE A 95 13.42 5.67 8.34
C PHE A 95 12.34 6.25 7.40
N GLY A 96 12.77 6.80 6.25
CA GLY A 96 11.85 7.43 5.29
C GLY A 96 11.15 8.70 5.81
N ARG A 97 11.56 9.25 6.95
CA ARG A 97 10.90 10.41 7.59
C ARG A 97 11.57 11.74 7.31
N ARG A 98 12.70 11.74 6.60
CA ARG A 98 13.32 12.97 6.10
C ARG A 98 12.73 13.31 4.74
N VAL A 99 12.34 14.58 4.58
CA VAL A 99 11.85 15.10 3.29
C VAL A 99 13.00 15.14 2.29
N ILE A 100 12.86 14.42 1.18
CA ILE A 100 13.83 14.43 0.07
C ILE A 100 13.19 15.19 -1.09
N ARG A 101 13.80 16.32 -1.45
CA ARG A 101 13.40 17.16 -2.58
C ARG A 101 14.47 17.12 -3.68
N GLY A 102 14.10 17.56 -4.90
CA GLY A 102 15.01 17.61 -6.04
C GLY A 102 14.93 16.40 -6.97
N THR A 103 14.26 15.33 -6.58
CA THR A 103 13.89 14.25 -7.50
C THR A 103 12.79 14.74 -8.43
N SER A 104 12.90 14.49 -9.74
CA SER A 104 11.83 14.79 -10.68
C SER A 104 10.60 13.92 -10.40
N PHE A 105 9.40 14.43 -10.67
CA PHE A 105 8.18 13.63 -10.48
C PHE A 105 8.16 12.39 -11.37
N SER A 106 8.74 12.47 -12.58
CA SER A 106 8.93 11.32 -13.47
C SER A 106 9.86 10.25 -12.86
N ASP A 107 10.86 10.64 -12.09
CA ASP A 107 11.73 9.67 -11.41
C ASP A 107 11.05 9.13 -10.15
N LEU A 108 10.26 9.94 -9.46
CA LEU A 108 9.44 9.49 -8.34
C LEU A 108 8.43 8.41 -8.77
N GLU A 109 7.79 8.57 -9.94
CA GLU A 109 6.92 7.54 -10.53
C GLU A 109 7.66 6.19 -10.68
N LYS A 110 8.90 6.21 -11.20
CA LYS A 110 9.74 5.01 -11.36
C LYS A 110 10.16 4.41 -10.01
N GLN A 111 10.49 5.28 -9.05
CA GLN A 111 10.87 4.88 -7.70
C GLN A 111 9.72 4.18 -6.97
N VAL A 112 8.50 4.68 -7.13
CA VAL A 112 7.29 4.05 -6.59
C VAL A 112 7.04 2.71 -7.27
N ALA A 113 7.09 2.68 -8.61
CA ALA A 113 6.90 1.46 -9.37
C ALA A 113 7.91 0.37 -9.01
N TYR A 114 9.18 0.73 -8.85
CA TYR A 114 10.25 -0.17 -8.41
C TYR A 114 9.92 -0.84 -7.05
N GLN A 115 9.52 -0.05 -6.07
CA GLN A 115 9.21 -0.54 -4.73
C GLN A 115 7.99 -1.47 -4.72
N ILE A 116 6.92 -1.10 -5.45
CA ILE A 116 5.73 -1.95 -5.59
C ILE A 116 6.10 -3.26 -6.27
N GLY A 117 6.84 -3.20 -7.38
CA GLY A 117 7.27 -4.38 -8.13
C GLY A 117 8.16 -5.31 -7.31
N ALA A 118 9.04 -4.78 -6.46
CA ALA A 118 9.87 -5.56 -5.56
C ALA A 118 9.00 -6.40 -4.60
N LEU A 119 8.02 -5.75 -3.95
CA LEU A 119 7.11 -6.49 -3.05
C LEU A 119 6.23 -7.47 -3.82
N GLN A 120 5.72 -7.12 -5.01
CA GLN A 120 4.92 -8.05 -5.82
C GLN A 120 5.72 -9.31 -6.19
N ALA A 121 6.97 -9.15 -6.60
CA ALA A 121 7.85 -10.27 -6.95
C ALA A 121 8.09 -11.19 -5.75
N VAL A 122 8.40 -10.62 -4.59
CA VAL A 122 8.65 -11.38 -3.35
C VAL A 122 7.38 -12.04 -2.83
N ALA A 123 6.25 -11.36 -2.85
CA ALA A 123 4.95 -11.90 -2.45
C ALA A 123 4.51 -13.07 -3.35
N ALA A 124 4.80 -13.00 -4.64
CA ALA A 124 4.49 -14.07 -5.58
C ALA A 124 5.23 -15.38 -5.26
N MET A 125 6.44 -15.32 -4.67
CA MET A 125 7.20 -16.50 -4.25
C MET A 125 6.44 -17.35 -3.22
N VAL A 126 5.65 -16.70 -2.38
CA VAL A 126 4.81 -17.39 -1.39
C VAL A 126 3.34 -17.53 -1.87
N GLY A 127 3.05 -17.13 -3.09
CA GLY A 127 1.70 -17.18 -3.68
C GLY A 127 0.73 -16.20 -3.01
N HIS A 128 1.23 -15.04 -2.53
CA HIS A 128 0.41 -13.94 -2.03
C HIS A 128 0.32 -12.81 -3.05
N LYS A 129 -0.70 -11.95 -2.94
CA LYS A 129 -0.94 -10.85 -3.87
C LYS A 129 -0.91 -9.52 -3.13
N VAL A 130 -0.18 -8.54 -3.68
CA VAL A 130 -0.24 -7.13 -3.24
C VAL A 130 -1.55 -6.53 -3.73
N THR A 131 -2.31 -5.90 -2.84
CA THR A 131 -3.67 -5.41 -3.11
C THR A 131 -3.81 -3.90 -3.02
N HIS A 132 -2.95 -3.22 -2.27
CA HIS A 132 -3.05 -1.79 -2.02
C HIS A 132 -1.69 -1.12 -1.92
N VAL A 133 -1.69 0.20 -1.91
CA VAL A 133 -0.50 1.05 -1.74
C VAL A 133 -0.81 2.14 -0.73
N LYS A 134 0.02 2.27 0.28
CA LYS A 134 0.01 3.37 1.26
C LYS A 134 1.41 3.96 1.35
N ALA A 135 1.58 5.24 1.04
CA ALA A 135 2.89 5.88 1.11
C ALA A 135 3.36 6.04 2.56
N HIS A 136 4.66 5.76 2.80
CA HIS A 136 5.27 5.86 4.12
C HIS A 136 5.86 7.25 4.40
N GLY A 137 5.79 7.65 5.65
CA GLY A 137 6.60 8.73 6.26
C GLY A 137 6.52 10.05 5.52
N ALA A 138 7.68 10.65 5.22
CA ALA A 138 7.75 11.96 4.57
C ALA A 138 7.13 11.95 3.16
N LEU A 139 7.23 10.84 2.41
CA LEU A 139 6.54 10.71 1.13
C LEU A 139 5.02 10.73 1.31
N GLY A 140 4.50 10.02 2.32
CA GLY A 140 3.07 10.02 2.65
C GLY A 140 2.56 11.42 3.01
N ASN A 141 3.32 12.18 3.80
CA ASN A 141 2.97 13.56 4.13
C ASN A 141 2.88 14.43 2.86
N LEU A 142 3.91 14.38 2.00
CA LEU A 142 3.91 15.16 0.75
C LEU A 142 2.79 14.75 -0.22
N VAL A 143 2.48 13.47 -0.31
CA VAL A 143 1.35 12.94 -1.10
C VAL A 143 0.01 13.47 -0.60
N ASN A 144 -0.10 13.75 0.68
CA ASN A 144 -1.32 14.32 1.27
C ASN A 144 -1.33 15.86 1.32
N ASP A 145 -0.21 16.52 1.04
CA ASP A 145 -0.09 17.98 1.10
C ASP A 145 0.13 18.63 -0.28
N GLU A 146 0.71 17.92 -1.26
CA GLU A 146 1.11 18.45 -2.56
C GLU A 146 0.57 17.60 -3.72
N ASP A 147 -0.20 18.21 -4.63
CA ASP A 147 -0.86 17.50 -5.76
C ASP A 147 0.14 16.76 -6.67
N ASP A 148 1.32 17.32 -6.94
CA ASP A 148 2.29 16.71 -7.85
C ASP A 148 2.89 15.44 -7.29
N PHE A 149 3.15 15.36 -5.98
CA PHE A 149 3.59 14.13 -5.31
C PHE A 149 2.50 13.06 -5.35
N ALA A 150 1.25 13.47 -5.10
CA ALA A 150 0.10 12.55 -5.15
C ALA A 150 -0.10 11.98 -6.56
N ILE A 151 -0.01 12.83 -7.58
CA ILE A 151 -0.13 12.43 -8.99
C ILE A 151 1.00 11.48 -9.39
N ALA A 152 2.25 11.78 -9.00
CA ALA A 152 3.38 10.93 -9.31
C ALA A 152 3.24 9.54 -8.67
N LEU A 153 2.83 9.47 -7.40
CA LEU A 153 2.58 8.20 -6.74
C LEU A 153 1.46 7.42 -7.44
N ALA A 154 0.32 8.06 -7.71
CA ALA A 154 -0.81 7.41 -8.38
C ALA A 154 -0.46 6.90 -9.78
N ARG A 155 0.38 7.63 -10.55
CA ARG A 155 0.87 7.18 -11.86
C ARG A 155 1.82 6.00 -11.73
N GLY A 156 2.78 6.06 -10.80
CA GLY A 156 3.71 4.97 -10.55
C GLY A 156 3.00 3.67 -10.19
N MET A 157 2.02 3.73 -9.29
CA MET A 157 1.24 2.55 -8.92
C MET A 157 0.37 2.03 -10.07
N LYS A 158 -0.30 2.92 -10.83
CA LYS A 158 -1.14 2.53 -11.99
C LYS A 158 -0.33 1.86 -13.09
N ALA A 159 0.90 2.32 -13.31
CA ALA A 159 1.79 1.73 -14.31
C ALA A 159 2.19 0.28 -13.97
N VAL A 160 2.24 -0.07 -12.68
CA VAL A 160 2.55 -1.43 -12.23
C VAL A 160 1.31 -2.32 -12.28
N ASP A 161 0.23 -1.88 -11.66
CA ASP A 161 -1.04 -2.62 -11.62
C ASP A 161 -2.20 -1.62 -11.39
N PRO A 162 -3.06 -1.41 -12.40
CA PRO A 162 -4.19 -0.48 -12.29
C PRO A 162 -5.28 -0.94 -11.33
N THR A 163 -5.22 -2.15 -10.80
CA THR A 163 -6.18 -2.70 -9.83
C THR A 163 -5.78 -2.44 -8.38
N LEU A 164 -4.56 -1.95 -8.12
CA LEU A 164 -4.11 -1.60 -6.78
C LEU A 164 -4.96 -0.47 -6.19
N VAL A 165 -5.35 -0.65 -4.93
CA VAL A 165 -6.11 0.34 -4.19
C VAL A 165 -5.17 1.36 -3.54
N PHE A 166 -5.35 2.63 -3.84
CA PHE A 166 -4.62 3.70 -3.18
C PHE A 166 -5.26 4.03 -1.83
N VAL A 167 -4.54 3.85 -0.74
CA VAL A 167 -4.98 4.26 0.60
C VAL A 167 -4.70 5.76 0.75
N VAL A 168 -5.77 6.54 0.94
CA VAL A 168 -5.73 8.01 0.89
C VAL A 168 -6.37 8.64 2.11
N MET A 169 -5.96 9.86 2.46
CA MET A 169 -6.59 10.63 3.53
C MET A 169 -7.75 11.49 2.98
N PRO A 170 -8.91 11.51 3.64
CA PRO A 170 -10.07 12.30 3.20
C PRO A 170 -9.75 13.79 3.00
N GLY A 171 -10.23 14.36 1.87
CA GLY A 171 -10.08 15.78 1.57
C GLY A 171 -8.67 16.23 1.17
N ARG A 172 -7.72 15.31 1.02
CA ARG A 172 -6.33 15.60 0.68
C ARG A 172 -6.03 15.49 -0.83
N PRO A 173 -4.88 16.00 -1.30
CA PRO A 173 -4.39 15.83 -2.67
C PRO A 173 -4.41 14.39 -3.16
N SER A 174 -4.15 13.42 -2.29
CA SER A 174 -4.19 12.00 -2.61
C SER A 174 -5.54 11.54 -3.17
N VAL A 175 -6.67 12.06 -2.65
CA VAL A 175 -8.01 11.77 -3.18
C VAL A 175 -8.15 12.33 -4.59
N ARG A 176 -7.80 13.62 -4.81
CA ARG A 176 -7.88 14.25 -6.14
C ARG A 176 -7.00 13.56 -7.17
N ALA A 177 -5.81 13.11 -6.75
CA ALA A 177 -4.90 12.37 -7.62
C ALA A 177 -5.47 11.00 -8.01
N ALA A 178 -6.06 10.26 -7.06
CA ALA A 178 -6.70 8.98 -7.33
C ALA A 178 -7.84 9.14 -8.35
N GLU A 179 -8.70 10.14 -8.18
CA GLU A 179 -9.78 10.45 -9.12
C GLU A 179 -9.24 10.86 -10.49
N LYS A 180 -8.27 11.79 -10.55
CA LYS A 180 -7.68 12.31 -11.80
C LYS A 180 -6.96 11.23 -12.61
N ILE A 181 -6.24 10.34 -11.95
CA ILE A 181 -5.47 9.27 -12.59
C ILE A 181 -6.36 8.04 -12.86
N GLY A 182 -7.49 7.92 -12.15
CA GLY A 182 -8.42 6.81 -12.28
C GLY A 182 -7.83 5.53 -11.68
N VAL A 183 -7.41 5.58 -10.42
CA VAL A 183 -7.02 4.41 -9.63
C VAL A 183 -8.06 4.17 -8.54
N PRO A 184 -8.34 2.92 -8.17
CA PRO A 184 -9.19 2.61 -7.02
C PRO A 184 -8.61 3.25 -5.75
N MET A 185 -9.47 3.72 -4.85
CA MET A 185 -9.01 4.28 -3.58
C MET A 185 -9.85 3.81 -2.39
N LEU A 186 -9.21 3.81 -1.22
CA LEU A 186 -9.82 3.62 0.08
C LEU A 186 -9.41 4.79 0.98
N GLN A 187 -10.37 5.40 1.65
CA GLN A 187 -10.11 6.51 2.59
C GLN A 187 -9.96 5.94 4.01
N GLU A 188 -8.85 6.29 4.69
CA GLU A 188 -8.58 5.96 6.09
C GLU A 188 -8.82 7.14 7.03
#